data_6cfc92e113f9cd240d1bbf78cc742b2c
#
_entry.id   6cfc92e113f9cd240d1bbf78cc742b2c
#
_cell.length_a   1.000
_cell.length_b   1.000
_cell.length_c   1.000
_cell.angle_alpha   90.00
_cell.angle_beta   90.00
_cell.angle_gamma   90.00
#
_symmetry.space_group_name_H-M   'P 1'
#
loop_
_entity.id
_entity.type
_entity.pdbx_description
1 polymer ?
#
loop_
_entity_poly.entity_id
_entity_poly.type
_entity_poly.pdbx_seq_one_letter_code
_entity_poly.pdbx_strand_id
1 'polypeptide(L)'
;VKTVAISQRVDAYPDRGEVRDALDQKLANLISMAGFLPLPVPNEIAMCKRSDAKELSGLKVWLSEIKPNVILLSGGNNVGDCKPRDATETGLCEFAELNRLPVLGICRGMQMMGVLDGGTMTSVEGHVLSQHKLSGEIVGTVNSYHDYSLAECPKSYRPLAFSEDGELEAMRHCQLPWEGWMWHPEREDEFQARDIDRMRELFKS
;
A
#
# COMPACT_ATOMS: atom_id res chain seq x y z
N VAL A 1 -17.13 12.40 5.62
CA VAL A 1 -16.07 12.02 4.67
C VAL A 1 -15.38 10.76 5.22
N LYS A 2 -15.21 9.70 4.41
CA LYS A 2 -14.47 8.51 4.83
C LYS A 2 -12.97 8.84 4.97
N THR A 3 -12.33 8.28 5.99
CA THR A 3 -10.91 8.45 6.30
C THR A 3 -10.09 7.29 5.74
N VAL A 4 -8.90 7.58 5.21
CA VAL A 4 -7.94 6.61 4.68
C VAL A 4 -6.69 6.65 5.53
N ALA A 5 -6.40 5.62 6.31
CA ALA A 5 -5.13 5.49 7.02
C ALA A 5 -4.06 5.04 6.03
N ILE A 6 -2.99 5.83 5.90
CA ILE A 6 -1.96 5.65 4.88
C ILE A 6 -0.63 5.33 5.54
N SER A 7 -0.02 4.19 5.20
CA SER A 7 1.35 3.89 5.62
C SER A 7 2.33 4.86 4.97
N GLN A 8 3.43 5.16 5.65
CA GLN A 8 4.44 6.10 5.19
C GLN A 8 5.76 5.39 4.92
N ARG A 9 6.51 5.88 3.93
CA ARG A 9 7.91 5.48 3.76
C ARG A 9 8.75 6.07 4.90
N VAL A 10 9.93 5.49 5.11
CA VAL A 10 10.88 5.94 6.11
C VAL A 10 12.11 6.49 5.42
N ASP A 11 12.44 7.74 5.70
CA ASP A 11 13.64 8.41 5.22
C ASP A 11 14.64 8.59 6.37
N ALA A 12 15.84 8.01 6.21
CA ALA A 12 16.91 8.12 7.19
C ALA A 12 17.89 9.24 6.81
N TYR A 13 18.28 10.04 7.79
CA TYR A 13 19.27 11.12 7.67
C TYR A 13 20.42 10.86 8.66
N PRO A 14 21.36 9.95 8.34
CA PRO A 14 22.40 9.52 9.27
C PRO A 14 23.26 10.67 9.80
N ASP A 15 23.57 11.65 8.94
CA ASP A 15 24.36 12.83 9.30
C ASP A 15 23.72 13.72 10.36
N ARG A 16 22.42 13.57 10.57
CA ARG A 16 21.62 14.33 11.54
C ARG A 16 21.15 13.47 12.71
N GLY A 17 21.35 12.15 12.64
CA GLY A 17 20.78 11.21 13.59
C GLY A 17 19.25 11.17 13.56
N GLU A 18 18.64 11.49 12.42
CA GLU A 18 17.19 11.59 12.26
C GLU A 18 16.64 10.47 11.38
N VAL A 19 15.46 9.98 11.77
CA VAL A 19 14.62 9.10 10.95
C VAL A 19 13.25 9.74 10.89
N ARG A 20 12.69 9.86 9.69
CA ARG A 20 11.41 10.54 9.45
C ARG A 20 10.47 9.66 8.65
N ASP A 21 9.21 9.70 9.00
CA ASP A 21 8.15 9.19 8.15
C ASP A 21 7.83 10.23 7.06
N ALA A 22 7.65 9.77 5.82
CA ALA A 22 7.38 10.63 4.68
C ALA A 22 6.21 10.06 3.84
N LEU A 23 5.31 10.94 3.44
CA LEU A 23 4.23 10.65 2.51
C LEU A 23 4.40 11.52 1.27
N ASP A 24 4.26 10.92 0.09
CA ASP A 24 4.25 11.67 -1.16
C ASP A 24 3.06 12.64 -1.18
N GLN A 25 3.34 13.93 -1.43
CA GLN A 25 2.32 14.96 -1.48
C GLN A 25 1.28 14.70 -2.57
N LYS A 26 1.69 14.15 -3.72
CA LYS A 26 0.79 13.77 -4.81
C LYS A 26 -0.16 12.64 -4.39
N LEU A 27 0.28 11.69 -3.54
CA LEU A 27 -0.60 10.63 -3.02
C LEU A 27 -1.68 11.22 -2.11
N ALA A 28 -1.32 12.10 -1.19
CA ALA A 28 -2.31 12.79 -0.35
C ALA A 28 -3.31 13.60 -1.19
N ASN A 29 -2.84 14.27 -2.25
CA ASN A 29 -3.68 15.00 -3.19
C ASN A 29 -4.62 14.08 -3.97
N LEU A 30 -4.14 12.96 -4.49
CA LEU A 30 -4.94 11.95 -5.20
C LEU A 30 -6.10 11.45 -4.32
N ILE A 31 -5.81 11.08 -3.06
CA ILE A 31 -6.82 10.63 -2.10
C ILE A 31 -7.86 11.73 -1.84
N SER A 32 -7.42 12.99 -1.67
CA SER A 32 -8.32 14.13 -1.47
C SER A 32 -9.20 14.39 -2.70
N MET A 33 -8.65 14.32 -3.91
CA MET A 33 -9.41 14.44 -5.16
C MET A 33 -10.39 13.28 -5.38
N ALA A 34 -10.05 12.10 -4.89
CA ALA A 34 -10.97 10.97 -4.87
C ALA A 34 -12.15 11.16 -3.89
N GLY A 35 -12.10 12.18 -3.03
CA GLY A 35 -13.17 12.56 -2.08
C GLY A 35 -12.99 11.95 -0.68
N PHE A 36 -11.77 11.56 -0.31
CA PHE A 36 -11.44 10.95 0.97
C PHE A 36 -10.50 11.82 1.80
N LEU A 37 -10.43 11.58 3.11
CA LEU A 37 -9.52 12.28 4.02
C LEU A 37 -8.26 11.44 4.26
N PRO A 38 -7.06 11.85 3.80
CA PRO A 38 -5.82 11.14 4.05
C PRO A 38 -5.36 11.33 5.50
N LEU A 39 -5.00 10.23 6.16
CA LEU A 39 -4.48 10.19 7.52
C LEU A 39 -3.15 9.40 7.53
N PRO A 40 -1.99 10.07 7.51
CA PRO A 40 -0.70 9.40 7.62
C PRO A 40 -0.55 8.68 8.96
N VAL A 41 -0.08 7.43 8.93
CA VAL A 41 0.14 6.60 10.13
C VAL A 41 1.62 6.68 10.52
N PRO A 42 1.97 7.10 11.74
CA PRO A 42 3.36 7.08 12.21
C PRO A 42 3.85 5.63 12.36
N ASN A 43 5.05 5.32 11.83
CA ASN A 43 5.55 3.94 11.85
C ASN A 43 6.03 3.50 13.24
N GLU A 44 6.73 4.37 13.96
CA GLU A 44 7.36 4.00 15.24
C GLU A 44 6.34 3.56 16.30
N ILE A 45 5.07 4.04 16.22
CA ILE A 45 4.03 3.66 17.18
C ILE A 45 3.68 2.16 17.13
N ALA A 46 3.98 1.46 16.04
CA ALA A 46 3.79 0.02 15.94
C ALA A 46 4.76 -0.76 16.86
N MET A 47 5.96 -0.19 17.09
CA MET A 47 7.00 -0.78 17.93
C MET A 47 6.89 -0.35 19.40
N CYS A 48 6.17 0.73 19.69
CA CYS A 48 6.05 1.28 21.03
C CYS A 48 5.03 0.53 21.87
N LYS A 49 5.40 0.15 23.10
CA LYS A 49 4.47 -0.28 24.15
C LYS A 49 4.05 0.94 24.95
N ARG A 50 2.79 1.20 25.07
CA ARG A 50 2.29 2.27 25.93
C ARG A 50 2.39 1.87 27.41
N SER A 51 2.82 2.78 28.27
CA SER A 51 2.94 2.55 29.71
C SER A 51 1.58 2.41 30.41
N ASP A 52 0.51 2.94 29.81
CA ASP A 52 -0.85 2.96 30.35
C ASP A 52 -1.74 1.81 29.83
N ALA A 53 -1.32 1.09 28.79
CA ALA A 53 -2.05 -0.01 28.18
C ALA A 53 -1.23 -1.30 28.30
N LYS A 54 -1.61 -2.15 29.22
CA LYS A 54 -0.87 -3.32 29.71
C LYS A 54 -0.40 -4.35 28.65
N GLU A 55 -0.60 -4.19 27.35
CA GLU A 55 -0.07 -5.11 26.31
C GLU A 55 -0.37 -4.64 24.86
N LEU A 56 -0.97 -3.47 24.68
CA LEU A 56 -1.30 -2.98 23.32
C LEU A 56 -0.17 -2.14 22.73
N SER A 57 0.20 -2.39 21.48
CA SER A 57 1.07 -1.48 20.75
C SER A 57 0.39 -0.11 20.56
N GLY A 58 1.19 0.94 20.44
CA GLY A 58 0.66 2.28 20.16
C GLY A 58 -0.21 2.32 18.89
N LEU A 59 0.12 1.50 17.89
CA LEU A 59 -0.68 1.38 16.67
C LEU A 59 -2.09 0.85 16.94
N LYS A 60 -2.25 -0.19 17.78
CA LYS A 60 -3.57 -0.73 18.13
C LYS A 60 -4.43 0.31 18.83
N VAL A 61 -3.83 1.10 19.73
CA VAL A 61 -4.54 2.22 20.38
C VAL A 61 -4.91 3.28 19.35
N TRP A 62 -3.98 3.69 18.47
CA TRP A 62 -4.24 4.67 17.42
C TRP A 62 -5.42 4.23 16.53
N LEU A 63 -5.41 2.97 16.06
CA LEU A 63 -6.47 2.41 15.22
C LEU A 63 -7.83 2.36 15.95
N SER A 64 -7.85 2.04 17.24
CA SER A 64 -9.08 1.98 18.03
C SER A 64 -9.73 3.35 18.24
N GLU A 65 -8.91 4.41 18.33
CA GLU A 65 -9.39 5.79 18.51
C GLU A 65 -9.77 6.44 17.17
N ILE A 66 -8.93 6.30 16.15
CA ILE A 66 -9.13 6.93 14.84
C ILE A 66 -10.23 6.24 14.04
N LYS A 67 -10.32 4.91 14.11
CA LYS A 67 -11.31 4.08 13.39
C LYS A 67 -11.36 4.42 11.90
N PRO A 68 -10.25 4.27 11.17
CA PRO A 68 -10.23 4.58 9.74
C PRO A 68 -11.25 3.73 8.98
N ASN A 69 -11.75 4.26 7.87
CA ASN A 69 -12.71 3.54 7.03
C ASN A 69 -12.01 2.70 5.96
N VAL A 70 -10.78 3.03 5.62
CA VAL A 70 -9.98 2.44 4.55
C VAL A 70 -8.52 2.40 4.97
N ILE A 71 -7.78 1.40 4.51
CA ILE A 71 -6.33 1.32 4.64
C ILE A 71 -5.70 1.49 3.26
N LEU A 72 -4.62 2.27 3.18
CA LEU A 72 -3.76 2.38 2.01
C LEU A 72 -2.31 2.10 2.40
N LEU A 73 -1.71 1.10 1.79
CA LEU A 73 -0.28 0.80 1.91
C LEU A 73 0.46 1.49 0.77
N SER A 74 1.31 2.47 1.10
CA SER A 74 2.01 3.29 0.10
C SER A 74 3.27 2.62 -0.47
N GLY A 75 3.79 3.17 -1.56
CA GLY A 75 5.07 2.77 -2.15
C GLY A 75 6.30 3.20 -1.33
N GLY A 76 7.50 2.88 -1.80
CA GLY A 76 8.82 3.22 -1.22
C GLY A 76 9.38 2.14 -0.29
N ASN A 77 10.61 2.23 0.18
CA ASN A 77 11.45 1.24 0.89
C ASN A 77 11.10 -0.23 0.55
N ASN A 78 12.03 -1.13 0.44
CA ASN A 78 11.70 -2.54 0.19
C ASN A 78 11.10 -3.20 1.43
N VAL A 79 10.31 -4.25 1.23
CA VAL A 79 9.82 -5.10 2.32
C VAL A 79 11.01 -5.76 3.01
N GLY A 80 11.07 -5.67 4.33
CA GLY A 80 12.17 -6.16 5.15
C GLY A 80 13.26 -5.14 5.48
N ASP A 81 13.37 -4.02 4.77
CA ASP A 81 14.41 -3.01 5.01
C ASP A 81 14.09 -2.11 6.21
N CYS A 82 12.83 -1.96 6.58
CA CYS A 82 12.40 -1.06 7.65
C CYS A 82 11.40 -1.73 8.60
N LYS A 83 11.91 -2.28 9.70
CA LYS A 83 11.07 -3.00 10.70
C LYS A 83 9.89 -2.21 11.25
N PRO A 84 10.01 -0.90 11.62
CA PRO A 84 8.85 -0.13 12.08
C PRO A 84 7.75 -0.04 11.02
N ARG A 85 8.12 0.19 9.76
CA ARG A 85 7.16 0.23 8.65
C ARG A 85 6.51 -1.12 8.39
N ASP A 86 7.31 -2.19 8.36
CA ASP A 86 6.77 -3.55 8.17
C ASP A 86 5.77 -3.91 9.28
N ALA A 87 6.11 -3.60 10.54
CA ALA A 87 5.21 -3.80 11.67
C ALA A 87 3.92 -2.97 11.58
N THR A 88 4.03 -1.72 11.12
CA THR A 88 2.87 -0.85 10.89
C THR A 88 1.96 -1.44 9.84
N GLU A 89 2.48 -1.82 8.67
CA GLU A 89 1.66 -2.35 7.59
C GLU A 89 1.07 -3.72 7.92
N THR A 90 1.79 -4.58 8.65
CA THR A 90 1.23 -5.82 9.19
C THR A 90 0.04 -5.52 10.10
N GLY A 91 0.19 -4.61 11.07
CA GLY A 91 -0.89 -4.26 11.99
C GLY A 91 -2.08 -3.57 11.30
N LEU A 92 -1.84 -2.80 10.24
CA LEU A 92 -2.90 -2.20 9.42
C LEU A 92 -3.70 -3.27 8.66
N CYS A 93 -3.01 -4.27 8.08
CA CYS A 93 -3.67 -5.41 7.41
C CYS A 93 -4.46 -6.27 8.41
N GLU A 94 -3.89 -6.62 9.56
CA GLU A 94 -4.61 -7.35 10.62
C GLU A 94 -5.88 -6.61 11.06
N PHE A 95 -5.80 -5.30 11.26
CA PHE A 95 -6.95 -4.49 11.63
C PHE A 95 -8.00 -4.44 10.51
N ALA A 96 -7.57 -4.28 9.26
CA ALA A 96 -8.45 -4.27 8.10
C ALA A 96 -9.17 -5.61 7.90
N GLU A 97 -8.47 -6.73 8.09
CA GLU A 97 -9.05 -8.06 8.00
C GLU A 97 -10.15 -8.28 9.06
N LEU A 98 -9.83 -7.99 10.34
CA LEU A 98 -10.77 -8.12 11.45
C LEU A 98 -12.03 -7.28 11.28
N ASN A 99 -11.90 -6.10 10.68
CA ASN A 99 -13.01 -5.15 10.48
C ASN A 99 -13.59 -5.18 9.08
N ARG A 100 -13.07 -6.07 8.20
CA ARG A 100 -13.43 -6.19 6.78
C ARG A 100 -13.35 -4.86 6.02
N LEU A 101 -12.35 -4.04 6.33
CA LEU A 101 -12.14 -2.74 5.69
C LEU A 101 -11.51 -2.91 4.31
N PRO A 102 -11.79 -1.99 3.37
CA PRO A 102 -11.09 -1.92 2.11
C PRO A 102 -9.60 -1.63 2.31
N VAL A 103 -8.75 -2.30 1.51
CA VAL A 103 -7.31 -2.07 1.45
C VAL A 103 -6.87 -1.86 0.01
N LEU A 104 -6.07 -0.82 -0.21
CA LEU A 104 -5.32 -0.62 -1.46
C LEU A 104 -3.83 -0.65 -1.16
N GLY A 105 -3.10 -1.55 -1.82
CA GLY A 105 -1.63 -1.58 -1.80
C GLY A 105 -1.06 -0.99 -3.09
N ILE A 106 -0.19 0.02 -2.99
CA ILE A 106 0.49 0.64 -4.13
C ILE A 106 1.95 0.20 -4.13
N CYS A 107 2.44 -0.39 -5.23
CA CYS A 107 3.80 -0.86 -5.45
C CYS A 107 4.27 -1.74 -4.26
N ARG A 108 5.14 -1.23 -3.40
CA ARG A 108 5.55 -1.91 -2.18
C ARG A 108 4.36 -2.36 -1.31
N GLY A 109 3.27 -1.59 -1.27
CA GLY A 109 2.06 -1.98 -0.55
C GLY A 109 1.42 -3.25 -1.09
N MET A 110 1.37 -3.44 -2.42
CA MET A 110 0.96 -4.69 -3.05
C MET A 110 1.92 -5.84 -2.70
N GLN A 111 3.24 -5.58 -2.74
CA GLN A 111 4.26 -6.56 -2.36
C GLN A 111 4.06 -7.03 -0.90
N MET A 112 3.83 -6.09 0.03
CA MET A 112 3.57 -6.41 1.43
C MET A 112 2.33 -7.27 1.62
N MET A 113 1.23 -6.96 0.92
CA MET A 113 0.02 -7.79 0.93
C MET A 113 0.32 -9.21 0.45
N GLY A 114 1.12 -9.36 -0.59
CA GLY A 114 1.53 -10.66 -1.10
C GLY A 114 2.41 -11.45 -0.14
N VAL A 115 3.39 -10.78 0.48
CA VAL A 115 4.28 -11.40 1.48
C VAL A 115 3.51 -11.84 2.71
N LEU A 116 2.55 -11.06 3.18
CA LEU A 116 1.68 -11.44 4.31
C LEU A 116 0.81 -12.67 4.01
N ASP A 117 0.46 -12.90 2.74
CA ASP A 117 -0.24 -14.12 2.27
C ASP A 117 0.72 -15.30 1.98
N GLY A 118 2.00 -15.17 2.33
CA GLY A 118 3.02 -16.21 2.15
C GLY A 118 3.66 -16.22 0.77
N GLY A 119 3.44 -15.20 -0.06
CA GLY A 119 4.10 -15.01 -1.35
C GLY A 119 5.58 -14.68 -1.21
N THR A 120 6.33 -14.93 -2.27
CA THR A 120 7.77 -14.63 -2.36
C THR A 120 8.03 -13.51 -3.37
N MET A 121 9.07 -12.74 -3.09
CA MET A 121 9.52 -11.68 -3.98
C MET A 121 10.61 -12.18 -4.92
N THR A 122 10.62 -11.67 -6.14
CA THR A 122 11.69 -11.85 -7.13
C THR A 122 12.15 -10.51 -7.66
N SER A 123 13.43 -10.42 -8.03
CA SER A 123 13.95 -9.23 -8.71
C SER A 123 13.48 -9.20 -10.15
N VAL A 124 13.18 -8.02 -10.66
CA VAL A 124 12.81 -7.77 -12.06
C VAL A 124 13.69 -6.69 -12.66
N GLU A 125 13.94 -6.76 -13.95
CA GLU A 125 14.74 -5.79 -14.69
C GLU A 125 13.85 -4.97 -15.63
N GLY A 126 14.20 -3.70 -15.86
CA GLY A 126 13.47 -2.85 -16.80
C GLY A 126 12.19 -2.21 -16.26
N HIS A 127 11.87 -2.41 -14.98
CA HIS A 127 10.66 -1.89 -14.33
C HIS A 127 10.87 -0.57 -13.54
N VAL A 128 12.04 0.04 -13.63
CA VAL A 128 12.33 1.32 -12.99
C VAL A 128 12.33 2.45 -14.03
N LEU A 129 11.57 3.52 -13.76
CA LEU A 129 11.41 4.66 -14.67
C LEU A 129 10.94 4.23 -16.07
N SER A 130 10.04 3.27 -16.14
CA SER A 130 9.49 2.72 -17.37
C SER A 130 7.95 2.82 -17.40
N GLN A 131 7.38 2.34 -18.47
CA GLN A 131 5.93 2.20 -18.63
C GLN A 131 5.62 0.78 -19.10
N HIS A 132 4.52 0.22 -18.58
CA HIS A 132 4.02 -1.10 -19.00
C HIS A 132 2.65 -0.98 -19.62
N LYS A 133 2.44 -1.75 -20.68
CA LYS A 133 1.10 -1.98 -21.21
C LYS A 133 0.48 -3.17 -20.49
N LEU A 134 -0.60 -2.90 -19.79
CA LEU A 134 -1.31 -3.92 -19.03
C LEU A 134 -2.18 -4.81 -19.89
N SER A 135 -2.24 -6.09 -19.53
CA SER A 135 -3.15 -7.10 -20.07
C SER A 135 -3.92 -7.78 -18.92
N GLY A 136 -5.16 -8.19 -19.17
CA GLY A 136 -6.03 -8.82 -18.17
C GLY A 136 -7.36 -8.08 -17.99
N GLU A 137 -7.87 -8.02 -16.75
CA GLU A 137 -9.09 -7.25 -16.43
C GLU A 137 -8.84 -5.74 -16.46
N ILE A 138 -7.64 -5.32 -16.03
CA ILE A 138 -7.22 -3.92 -16.12
C ILE A 138 -6.31 -3.81 -17.34
N VAL A 139 -6.62 -2.89 -18.23
CA VAL A 139 -5.87 -2.63 -19.46
C VAL A 139 -5.45 -1.16 -19.54
N GLY A 140 -4.48 -0.89 -20.38
CA GLY A 140 -3.94 0.46 -20.63
C GLY A 140 -2.46 0.54 -20.29
N THR A 141 -1.87 1.73 -20.34
CA THR A 141 -0.47 1.96 -20.00
C THR A 141 -0.39 2.57 -18.61
N VAL A 142 0.59 2.12 -17.82
CA VAL A 142 0.89 2.58 -16.46
C VAL A 142 2.39 2.86 -16.30
N ASN A 143 2.74 3.70 -15.35
CA ASN A 143 4.12 3.92 -14.96
C ASN A 143 4.65 2.76 -14.10
N SER A 144 5.96 2.59 -14.05
CA SER A 144 6.62 1.55 -13.26
C SER A 144 7.88 2.08 -12.58
N TYR A 145 8.06 1.72 -11.28
CA TYR A 145 9.14 2.20 -10.41
C TYR A 145 9.62 1.13 -9.44
N HIS A 146 9.60 -0.15 -9.80
CA HIS A 146 9.94 -1.23 -8.90
C HIS A 146 11.05 -2.14 -9.42
N ASP A 147 11.92 -2.60 -8.53
CA ASP A 147 12.99 -3.59 -8.79
C ASP A 147 12.59 -5.00 -8.37
N TYR A 148 11.42 -5.15 -7.73
CA TYR A 148 10.90 -6.42 -7.24
C TYR A 148 9.44 -6.59 -7.64
N SER A 149 9.07 -7.84 -7.92
CA SER A 149 7.71 -8.29 -8.17
C SER A 149 7.37 -9.48 -7.26
N LEU A 150 6.10 -9.85 -7.16
CA LEU A 150 5.69 -11.12 -6.58
C LEU A 150 5.97 -12.23 -7.59
N ALA A 151 6.72 -13.28 -7.19
CA ALA A 151 7.09 -14.38 -8.08
C ALA A 151 5.87 -15.08 -8.69
N GLU A 152 4.75 -15.07 -8.00
CA GLU A 152 3.45 -15.58 -8.44
C GLU A 152 2.31 -14.85 -7.71
N CYS A 153 1.11 -14.91 -8.26
CA CYS A 153 -0.06 -14.37 -7.57
C CYS A 153 -0.35 -15.17 -6.30
N PRO A 154 -0.41 -14.53 -5.11
CA PRO A 154 -0.64 -15.23 -3.86
C PRO A 154 -2.00 -15.96 -3.84
N LYS A 155 -2.12 -17.04 -3.06
CA LYS A 155 -3.26 -17.97 -3.12
C LYS A 155 -4.61 -17.34 -2.77
N SER A 156 -4.62 -16.39 -1.85
CA SER A 156 -5.85 -15.69 -1.47
C SER A 156 -6.27 -14.60 -2.46
N TYR A 157 -5.44 -14.37 -3.48
CA TYR A 157 -5.67 -13.34 -4.50
C TYR A 157 -5.87 -13.97 -5.89
N ARG A 158 -6.49 -13.20 -6.76
CA ARG A 158 -6.54 -13.46 -8.20
C ARG A 158 -5.88 -12.32 -8.96
N PRO A 159 -5.19 -12.60 -10.06
CA PRO A 159 -4.57 -11.55 -10.86
C PRO A 159 -5.64 -10.69 -11.54
N LEU A 160 -5.36 -9.39 -11.66
CA LEU A 160 -6.16 -8.43 -12.39
C LEU A 160 -5.44 -7.92 -13.64
N ALA A 161 -4.11 -7.82 -13.57
CA ALA A 161 -3.30 -7.35 -14.69
C ALA A 161 -1.89 -7.93 -14.65
N PHE A 162 -1.32 -8.05 -15.83
CA PHE A 162 0.08 -8.40 -16.08
C PHE A 162 0.70 -7.38 -17.03
N SER A 163 2.02 -7.15 -16.89
CA SER A 163 2.83 -6.43 -17.86
C SER A 163 3.06 -7.25 -19.14
N GLU A 164 3.73 -6.66 -20.14
CA GLU A 164 4.02 -7.33 -21.43
C GLU A 164 4.98 -8.51 -21.29
N ASP A 165 5.85 -8.49 -20.29
CA ASP A 165 6.80 -9.56 -19.96
C ASP A 165 6.24 -10.58 -18.95
N GLY A 166 4.98 -10.42 -18.53
CA GLY A 166 4.24 -11.38 -17.72
C GLY A 166 4.32 -11.17 -16.21
N GLU A 167 4.93 -10.07 -15.74
CA GLU A 167 4.97 -9.75 -14.32
C GLU A 167 3.58 -9.33 -13.80
N LEU A 168 3.29 -9.69 -12.55
CA LEU A 168 2.02 -9.38 -11.89
C LEU A 168 1.93 -7.89 -11.53
N GLU A 169 1.07 -7.15 -12.20
CA GLU A 169 0.91 -5.71 -12.01
C GLU A 169 -0.29 -5.32 -11.15
N ALA A 170 -1.31 -6.18 -11.06
CA ALA A 170 -2.41 -5.96 -10.14
C ALA A 170 -3.06 -7.27 -9.70
N MET A 171 -3.56 -7.26 -8.46
CA MET A 171 -4.24 -8.40 -7.87
C MET A 171 -5.41 -7.95 -6.99
N ARG A 172 -6.41 -8.84 -6.81
CA ARG A 172 -7.55 -8.63 -5.92
C ARG A 172 -7.76 -9.83 -5.02
N HIS A 173 -7.99 -9.58 -3.73
CA HIS A 173 -8.31 -10.63 -2.78
C HIS A 173 -9.66 -11.29 -3.10
N CYS A 174 -9.74 -12.61 -2.98
CA CYS A 174 -10.93 -13.39 -3.37
C CYS A 174 -12.13 -13.19 -2.43
N GLN A 175 -11.91 -12.78 -1.18
CA GLN A 175 -12.94 -12.69 -0.14
C GLN A 175 -13.05 -11.32 0.55
N LEU A 176 -11.96 -10.54 0.54
CA LEU A 176 -11.88 -9.23 1.18
C LEU A 176 -11.88 -8.12 0.13
N PRO A 177 -12.32 -6.90 0.46
CA PRO A 177 -12.27 -5.76 -0.45
C PRO A 177 -10.85 -5.18 -0.55
N TRP A 178 -9.90 -6.00 -0.98
CA TRP A 178 -8.50 -5.66 -1.05
C TRP A 178 -7.99 -5.73 -2.49
N GLU A 179 -7.29 -4.70 -2.92
CA GLU A 179 -6.56 -4.68 -4.20
C GLU A 179 -5.12 -4.22 -4.01
N GLY A 180 -4.23 -4.74 -4.85
CA GLY A 180 -2.85 -4.29 -4.99
C GLY A 180 -2.58 -3.86 -6.42
N TRP A 181 -1.88 -2.74 -6.59
CA TRP A 181 -1.42 -2.18 -7.86
C TRP A 181 0.08 -1.95 -7.81
N MET A 182 0.83 -2.41 -8.82
CA MET A 182 2.29 -2.19 -8.85
C MET A 182 2.67 -0.82 -9.36
N TRP A 183 1.83 -0.18 -10.16
CA TRP A 183 2.05 1.19 -10.61
C TRP A 183 1.72 2.23 -9.54
N HIS A 184 2.18 3.45 -9.80
CA HIS A 184 2.01 4.61 -8.93
C HIS A 184 1.00 5.59 -9.55
N PRO A 185 -0.31 5.49 -9.27
CA PRO A 185 -1.32 6.39 -9.84
C PRO A 185 -1.08 7.85 -9.42
N GLU A 186 -0.39 8.07 -8.30
CA GLU A 186 -0.04 9.40 -7.81
C GLU A 186 1.12 10.06 -8.57
N ARG A 187 1.91 9.30 -9.34
CA ARG A 187 3.07 9.84 -10.06
C ARG A 187 2.78 10.29 -11.48
N GLU A 188 1.55 10.15 -11.93
CA GLU A 188 1.12 10.72 -13.20
C GLU A 188 1.12 12.25 -13.13
N ASP A 189 1.35 12.91 -14.27
CA ASP A 189 1.24 14.37 -14.37
C ASP A 189 -0.21 14.81 -14.20
N GLU A 190 -1.14 14.07 -14.80
CA GLU A 190 -2.57 14.18 -14.57
C GLU A 190 -3.09 12.82 -14.06
N PHE A 191 -3.75 12.82 -12.93
CA PHE A 191 -4.30 11.58 -12.36
C PHE A 191 -5.32 10.95 -13.29
N GLN A 192 -5.14 9.67 -13.59
CA GLN A 192 -6.00 8.95 -14.51
C GLN A 192 -7.40 8.73 -13.90
N ALA A 193 -8.43 9.13 -14.62
CA ALA A 193 -9.82 8.97 -14.16
C ALA A 193 -10.17 7.51 -13.81
N ARG A 194 -9.66 6.54 -14.60
CA ARG A 194 -9.85 5.11 -14.34
C ARG A 194 -9.36 4.68 -12.96
N ASP A 195 -8.19 5.19 -12.52
CA ASP A 195 -7.59 4.83 -11.24
C ASP A 195 -8.37 5.48 -10.08
N ILE A 196 -8.78 6.74 -10.25
CA ILE A 196 -9.64 7.43 -9.28
C ILE A 196 -10.98 6.71 -9.13
N ASP A 197 -11.63 6.35 -10.21
CA ASP A 197 -12.94 5.71 -10.17
C ASP A 197 -12.86 4.30 -9.59
N ARG A 198 -11.82 3.52 -9.95
CA ARG A 198 -11.57 2.20 -9.35
C ARG A 198 -11.29 2.30 -7.85
N MET A 199 -10.50 3.27 -7.43
CA MET A 199 -10.24 3.56 -6.01
C MET A 199 -11.54 3.91 -5.28
N ARG A 200 -12.39 4.75 -5.87
CA ARG A 200 -13.70 5.10 -5.29
C ARG A 200 -14.62 3.89 -5.13
N GLU A 201 -14.63 3.00 -6.10
CA GLU A 201 -15.41 1.76 -6.04
C GLU A 201 -14.92 0.85 -4.91
N LEU A 202 -13.60 0.61 -4.85
CA LEU A 202 -12.99 -0.18 -3.80
C LEU A 202 -13.27 0.39 -2.40
N PHE A 203 -13.15 1.70 -2.24
CA PHE A 203 -13.30 2.36 -0.93
C PHE A 203 -14.77 2.52 -0.47
N LYS A 204 -15.73 2.23 -1.34
CA LYS A 204 -17.17 2.20 -0.99
C LYS A 204 -17.63 0.83 -0.48
N SER A 205 -16.88 -0.21 -0.81
CA SER A 205 -17.21 -1.61 -0.48
C SER A 205 -17.20 -1.91 1.03
#